data_4f250eae477fd1932b0891cbbfec4c5c
#
_entry.id   4f250eae477fd1932b0891cbbfec4c5c
#
_cell.length_a   1.000
_cell.length_b   1.000
_cell.length_c   1.000
_cell.angle_alpha   90.00
_cell.angle_beta   90.00
_cell.angle_gamma   90.00
#
_symmetry.space_group_name_H-M   'P 1'
#
loop_
_entity.id
_entity.type
_entity.pdbx_description
1 polymer ?
#
loop_
_entity_poly.entity_id
_entity_poly.type
_entity_poly.pdbx_seq_one_letter_code
_entity_poly.pdbx_strand_id
1 'polypeptide(L)'
;MLTKMIPLILFLLAGLSIPLAAQQPVDKQVPVTPVTPGPPALPEAIPTKDSVLVTIVLKHQQDKNLQEIRRVLEAQGFWDMFPPEDARVVSWTLAMGFGHVIVLQLPANAVRRLNLAIENGAWGAYDSEIYLSYDYKSIFEEYTAKREEAREDRN
;
A
#
# COMPACT_ATOMS: atom_id res chain seq x y z
N MET A 1 49.23 -54.00 -14.72
CA MET A 1 49.97 -52.84 -15.25
C MET A 1 49.28 -52.37 -16.49
N LEU A 2 48.50 -51.31 -16.41
CA LEU A 2 47.87 -50.70 -17.59
C LEU A 2 47.86 -49.17 -17.39
N THR A 3 48.80 -48.54 -18.02
CA THR A 3 49.02 -47.06 -18.02
C THR A 3 47.97 -46.41 -18.91
N LYS A 4 47.06 -45.61 -18.34
CA LYS A 4 46.11 -44.83 -19.12
C LYS A 4 46.71 -43.46 -19.43
N MET A 5 47.04 -43.22 -20.69
CA MET A 5 47.41 -41.96 -21.27
C MET A 5 46.17 -41.01 -21.27
N ILE A 6 46.35 -39.78 -20.74
CA ILE A 6 45.39 -38.70 -20.79
C ILE A 6 45.72 -37.84 -22.02
N PRO A 7 44.80 -37.56 -22.94
CA PRO A 7 45.10 -36.64 -24.03
C PRO A 7 44.97 -35.18 -23.54
N LEU A 8 46.01 -34.41 -23.84
CA LEU A 8 46.13 -32.97 -23.67
C LEU A 8 45.23 -32.28 -24.70
N ILE A 9 44.11 -31.68 -24.26
CA ILE A 9 43.27 -30.89 -25.12
C ILE A 9 43.81 -29.44 -25.09
N LEU A 10 44.34 -29.03 -26.23
CA LEU A 10 44.81 -27.68 -26.51
C LEU A 10 43.60 -26.78 -26.81
N PHE A 11 43.22 -25.91 -25.87
CA PHE A 11 42.20 -24.88 -26.11
C PHE A 11 42.80 -23.73 -26.92
N LEU A 12 42.35 -23.62 -28.17
CA LEU A 12 42.66 -22.50 -29.05
C LEU A 12 41.79 -21.29 -28.63
N LEU A 13 42.39 -20.24 -28.05
CA LEU A 13 41.74 -18.98 -27.74
C LEU A 13 41.51 -18.21 -29.06
N ALA A 14 40.27 -18.31 -29.59
CA ALA A 14 39.81 -17.41 -30.63
C ALA A 14 39.41 -16.06 -29.99
N GLY A 15 40.21 -15.03 -30.24
CA GLY A 15 39.93 -13.66 -29.81
C GLY A 15 38.68 -13.13 -30.52
N LEU A 16 37.60 -12.95 -29.77
CA LEU A 16 36.41 -12.27 -30.23
C LEU A 16 36.57 -10.76 -30.00
N SER A 17 36.93 -10.03 -31.04
CA SER A 17 36.95 -8.57 -31.01
C SER A 17 35.50 -8.06 -31.05
N ILE A 18 35.03 -7.52 -29.93
CA ILE A 18 33.71 -6.85 -29.84
C ILE A 18 33.90 -5.43 -30.42
N PRO A 19 33.14 -5.02 -31.45
CA PRO A 19 33.22 -3.65 -31.94
C PRO A 19 32.62 -2.71 -30.89
N LEU A 20 33.42 -1.70 -30.52
CA LEU A 20 33.02 -0.58 -29.69
C LEU A 20 31.88 0.18 -30.41
N ALA A 21 30.61 -0.12 -30.05
CA ALA A 21 29.47 0.62 -30.56
C ALA A 21 29.60 2.08 -30.09
N ALA A 22 29.66 2.97 -31.05
CA ALA A 22 29.69 4.41 -30.84
C ALA A 22 28.50 4.84 -29.98
N GLN A 23 28.78 5.45 -28.84
CA GLN A 23 27.81 6.15 -28.02
C GLN A 23 27.28 7.34 -28.85
N GLN A 24 26.02 7.28 -29.22
CA GLN A 24 25.33 8.43 -29.79
C GLN A 24 25.15 9.49 -28.71
N PRO A 25 25.40 10.77 -28.98
CA PRO A 25 25.11 11.83 -28.02
C PRO A 25 23.62 11.94 -27.83
N VAL A 26 23.14 11.70 -26.61
CA VAL A 26 21.76 12.01 -26.20
C VAL A 26 21.69 13.52 -26.00
N ASP A 27 21.41 14.23 -27.09
CA ASP A 27 21.08 15.65 -27.02
C ASP A 27 19.65 15.84 -27.53
N LYS A 28 18.72 15.86 -26.55
CA LYS A 28 17.48 16.63 -26.57
C LYS A 28 16.89 16.59 -25.16
N GLN A 29 17.36 17.53 -24.33
CA GLN A 29 16.62 17.92 -23.14
C GLN A 29 15.27 18.48 -23.58
N VAL A 30 14.21 17.65 -23.48
CA VAL A 30 12.84 18.14 -23.48
C VAL A 30 12.69 18.98 -22.20
N PRO A 31 12.25 20.24 -22.26
CA PRO A 31 12.00 21.03 -21.07
C PRO A 31 10.88 20.35 -20.26
N VAL A 32 11.25 19.67 -19.20
CA VAL A 32 10.28 19.17 -18.21
C VAL A 32 9.86 20.37 -17.43
N THR A 33 8.75 20.98 -17.80
CA THR A 33 8.04 21.91 -16.92
C THR A 33 7.69 21.13 -15.65
N PRO A 34 8.13 21.55 -14.46
CA PRO A 34 7.73 20.89 -13.22
C PRO A 34 6.22 21.13 -13.04
N VAL A 35 5.43 20.14 -13.43
CA VAL A 35 4.03 20.07 -13.02
C VAL A 35 4.07 19.71 -11.54
N THR A 36 3.96 20.72 -10.70
CA THR A 36 3.67 20.50 -9.28
C THR A 36 2.27 19.88 -9.22
N PRO A 37 2.10 18.61 -8.88
CA PRO A 37 0.77 18.06 -8.66
C PRO A 37 0.19 18.85 -7.50
N GLY A 38 -0.92 19.55 -7.72
CA GLY A 38 -1.70 20.06 -6.61
C GLY A 38 -2.06 18.90 -5.67
N PRO A 39 -2.25 19.14 -4.37
CA PRO A 39 -2.69 18.09 -3.46
C PRO A 39 -3.93 17.45 -4.08
N PRO A 40 -4.00 16.09 -4.08
CA PRO A 40 -5.17 15.39 -4.61
C PRO A 40 -6.41 15.94 -3.92
N ALA A 41 -7.42 16.32 -4.71
CA ALA A 41 -8.69 16.77 -4.17
C ALA A 41 -9.20 15.69 -3.21
N LEU A 42 -9.48 16.07 -1.96
CA LEU A 42 -10.08 15.16 -1.01
C LEU A 42 -11.40 14.66 -1.60
N PRO A 43 -11.67 13.36 -1.60
CA PRO A 43 -12.94 12.82 -2.09
C PRO A 43 -14.10 13.51 -1.38
N GLU A 44 -15.15 13.82 -2.13
CA GLU A 44 -16.34 14.48 -1.60
C GLU A 44 -16.90 13.69 -0.40
N ALA A 45 -17.27 14.40 0.66
CA ALA A 45 -17.72 13.75 1.90
C ALA A 45 -18.99 12.94 1.66
N ILE A 46 -18.99 11.67 2.03
CA ILE A 46 -20.20 10.83 2.04
C ILE A 46 -21.18 11.45 3.05
N PRO A 47 -22.47 11.61 2.71
CA PRO A 47 -23.46 12.13 3.65
C PRO A 47 -23.44 11.35 4.97
N THR A 48 -23.27 12.05 6.09
CA THR A 48 -22.93 11.45 7.39
C THR A 48 -24.05 10.65 8.03
N LYS A 49 -25.31 10.84 7.61
CA LYS A 49 -26.47 10.29 8.33
C LYS A 49 -26.54 8.76 8.36
N ASP A 50 -25.97 8.09 7.34
CA ASP A 50 -25.99 6.63 7.23
C ASP A 50 -24.60 6.04 6.95
N SER A 51 -23.55 6.83 7.20
CA SER A 51 -22.16 6.38 7.01
C SER A 51 -21.52 6.00 8.34
N VAL A 52 -20.63 5.01 8.27
CA VAL A 52 -19.82 4.54 9.39
C VAL A 52 -18.35 4.66 9.06
N LEU A 53 -17.51 4.81 10.08
CA LEU A 53 -16.09 4.62 9.96
C LEU A 53 -15.75 3.17 10.27
N VAL A 54 -14.84 2.61 9.50
CA VAL A 54 -14.29 1.28 9.73
C VAL A 54 -12.78 1.37 9.75
N THR A 55 -12.18 0.92 10.84
CA THR A 55 -10.73 0.76 10.97
C THR A 55 -10.36 -0.67 10.64
N ILE A 56 -9.44 -0.84 9.71
CA ILE A 56 -8.97 -2.13 9.23
C ILE A 56 -7.48 -2.22 9.51
N VAL A 57 -7.07 -3.32 10.08
CA VAL A 57 -5.67 -3.66 10.33
C VAL A 57 -5.33 -4.91 9.53
N LEU A 58 -4.38 -4.78 8.60
CA LEU A 58 -3.87 -5.89 7.80
C LEU A 58 -2.42 -6.14 8.21
N LYS A 59 -2.21 -7.09 9.12
CA LYS A 59 -0.88 -7.45 9.62
C LYS A 59 -0.16 -8.35 8.63
N HIS A 60 1.10 -8.05 8.34
CA HIS A 60 1.93 -8.91 7.52
C HIS A 60 2.15 -10.26 8.19
N GLN A 61 1.89 -11.34 7.46
CA GLN A 61 2.30 -12.67 7.91
C GLN A 61 3.83 -12.77 7.83
N GLN A 62 4.46 -13.07 8.96
CA GLN A 62 5.92 -13.04 9.11
C GLN A 62 6.63 -14.23 8.42
N ASP A 63 5.89 -15.25 8.05
CA ASP A 63 6.36 -16.41 7.30
C ASP A 63 6.42 -16.19 5.78
N LYS A 64 5.92 -15.02 5.30
CA LYS A 64 5.88 -14.66 3.87
C LYS A 64 6.67 -13.39 3.60
N ASN A 65 7.39 -13.39 2.49
CA ASN A 65 8.01 -12.17 1.99
C ASN A 65 7.01 -11.31 1.19
N LEU A 66 7.37 -10.04 0.92
CA LEU A 66 6.47 -9.11 0.23
C LEU A 66 6.07 -9.55 -1.19
N GLN A 67 6.91 -10.33 -1.88
CA GLN A 67 6.58 -10.82 -3.22
C GLN A 67 5.52 -11.92 -3.14
N GLU A 68 5.60 -12.78 -2.14
CA GLU A 68 4.60 -13.82 -1.87
C GLU A 68 3.26 -13.21 -1.49
N ILE A 69 3.26 -12.22 -0.59
CA ILE A 69 2.05 -11.47 -0.22
C ILE A 69 1.40 -10.85 -1.47
N ARG A 70 2.17 -10.14 -2.31
CA ARG A 70 1.65 -9.55 -3.55
C ARG A 70 1.04 -10.57 -4.49
N ARG A 71 1.70 -11.70 -4.68
CA ARG A 71 1.21 -12.79 -5.53
C ARG A 71 -0.12 -13.36 -5.02
N VAL A 72 -0.28 -13.52 -3.71
CA VAL A 72 -1.54 -13.97 -3.12
C VAL A 72 -2.65 -12.93 -3.37
N LEU A 73 -2.39 -11.64 -3.12
CA LEU A 73 -3.36 -10.57 -3.34
C LEU A 73 -3.80 -10.49 -4.81
N GLU A 74 -2.86 -10.58 -5.74
CA GLU A 74 -3.14 -10.56 -7.19
C GLU A 74 -3.97 -11.79 -7.61
N ALA A 75 -3.59 -12.98 -7.14
CA ALA A 75 -4.31 -14.21 -7.46
C ALA A 75 -5.74 -14.23 -6.93
N GLN A 76 -6.01 -13.53 -5.84
CA GLN A 76 -7.32 -13.43 -5.22
C GLN A 76 -8.13 -12.22 -5.71
N GLY A 77 -7.58 -11.37 -6.59
CA GLY A 77 -8.25 -10.18 -7.09
C GLY A 77 -8.53 -9.13 -6.01
N PHE A 78 -7.67 -9.03 -4.99
CA PHE A 78 -7.85 -8.11 -3.87
C PHE A 78 -8.08 -6.66 -4.34
N TRP A 79 -7.28 -6.21 -5.29
CA TRP A 79 -7.30 -4.84 -5.78
C TRP A 79 -8.55 -4.49 -6.61
N ASP A 80 -9.28 -5.50 -7.09
CA ASP A 80 -10.55 -5.32 -7.79
C ASP A 80 -11.73 -5.19 -6.81
N MET A 81 -11.55 -5.66 -5.58
CA MET A 81 -12.60 -5.69 -4.55
C MET A 81 -12.39 -4.68 -3.44
N PHE A 82 -11.14 -4.25 -3.20
CA PHE A 82 -10.77 -3.42 -2.06
C PHE A 82 -9.97 -2.17 -2.46
N PRO A 83 -10.38 -0.97 -1.98
CA PRO A 83 -11.60 -0.72 -1.20
C PRO A 83 -12.86 -0.83 -2.07
N PRO A 84 -14.04 -1.11 -1.48
CA PRO A 84 -15.30 -1.05 -2.22
C PRO A 84 -15.53 0.31 -2.86
N GLU A 85 -16.20 0.35 -4.02
CA GLU A 85 -16.42 1.59 -4.81
C GLU A 85 -17.11 2.72 -4.03
N ASP A 86 -17.99 2.37 -3.11
CA ASP A 86 -18.72 3.30 -2.26
C ASP A 86 -18.00 3.64 -0.95
N ALA A 87 -16.78 3.18 -0.78
CA ALA A 87 -15.92 3.50 0.36
C ALA A 87 -14.98 4.66 0.05
N ARG A 88 -14.93 5.63 0.95
CA ARG A 88 -13.95 6.70 0.92
C ARG A 88 -12.77 6.34 1.84
N VAL A 89 -11.56 6.38 1.33
CA VAL A 89 -10.35 6.21 2.14
C VAL A 89 -10.13 7.50 2.95
N VAL A 90 -10.26 7.41 4.27
CA VAL A 90 -9.97 8.51 5.20
C VAL A 90 -8.48 8.57 5.51
N SER A 91 -7.88 7.41 5.80
CA SER A 91 -6.43 7.27 5.95
C SER A 91 -5.99 5.86 5.56
N TRP A 92 -4.77 5.76 5.06
CA TRP A 92 -4.11 4.49 4.78
C TRP A 92 -2.63 4.64 5.07
N THR A 93 -2.18 4.01 6.13
CA THR A 93 -0.78 4.05 6.56
C THR A 93 -0.18 2.65 6.59
N LEU A 94 1.10 2.58 6.27
CA LEU A 94 1.91 1.38 6.45
C LEU A 94 2.82 1.58 7.66
N ALA A 95 2.58 0.84 8.73
CA ALA A 95 3.47 0.77 9.88
C ALA A 95 4.56 -0.27 9.60
N MET A 96 5.82 0.17 9.56
CA MET A 96 6.96 -0.71 9.24
C MET A 96 7.05 -1.89 10.21
N GLY A 97 7.22 -3.10 9.66
CA GLY A 97 7.30 -4.34 10.42
C GLY A 97 5.96 -4.84 10.99
N PHE A 98 4.87 -4.10 10.77
CA PHE A 98 3.55 -4.47 11.27
C PHE A 98 2.57 -4.76 10.13
N GLY A 99 2.32 -3.77 9.26
CA GLY A 99 1.35 -3.88 8.18
C GLY A 99 0.56 -2.60 7.97
N HIS A 100 -0.62 -2.72 7.37
CA HIS A 100 -1.46 -1.58 7.02
C HIS A 100 -2.46 -1.26 8.13
N VAL A 101 -2.64 0.03 8.40
CA VAL A 101 -3.75 0.56 9.18
C VAL A 101 -4.56 1.47 8.26
N ILE A 102 -5.81 1.13 8.05
CA ILE A 102 -6.69 1.76 7.06
C ILE A 102 -7.93 2.23 7.76
N VAL A 103 -8.35 3.45 7.49
CA VAL A 103 -9.65 3.97 7.94
C VAL A 103 -10.47 4.29 6.71
N LEU A 104 -11.62 3.65 6.60
CA LEU A 104 -12.61 3.88 5.54
C LEU A 104 -13.87 4.51 6.12
N GLN A 105 -14.47 5.39 5.34
CA GLN A 105 -15.86 5.84 5.54
C GLN A 105 -16.71 5.23 4.44
N LEU A 106 -17.81 4.59 4.81
CA LEU A 106 -18.70 3.92 3.86
C LEU A 106 -20.14 3.88 4.41
N PRO A 107 -21.16 3.66 3.55
CA PRO A 107 -22.52 3.41 4.00
C PRO A 107 -22.60 2.18 4.92
N ALA A 108 -23.43 2.25 5.97
CA ALA A 108 -23.54 1.16 6.94
C ALA A 108 -23.93 -0.18 6.30
N ASN A 109 -24.74 -0.16 5.24
CA ASN A 109 -25.13 -1.37 4.50
C ASN A 109 -23.99 -1.97 3.65
N ALA A 110 -22.89 -1.24 3.44
CA ALA A 110 -21.71 -1.71 2.70
C ALA A 110 -20.70 -2.46 3.57
N VAL A 111 -20.83 -2.43 4.89
CA VAL A 111 -19.89 -3.08 5.83
C VAL A 111 -19.74 -4.58 5.54
N ARG A 112 -20.83 -5.27 5.21
CA ARG A 112 -20.76 -6.69 4.84
C ARG A 112 -19.94 -6.92 3.56
N ARG A 113 -20.09 -6.06 2.55
CA ARG A 113 -19.30 -6.14 1.30
C ARG A 113 -17.84 -5.89 1.55
N LEU A 114 -17.51 -4.90 2.39
CA LEU A 114 -16.13 -4.64 2.82
C LEU A 114 -15.52 -5.87 3.50
N ASN A 115 -16.24 -6.49 4.45
CA ASN A 115 -15.74 -7.69 5.12
C ASN A 115 -15.46 -8.82 4.12
N LEU A 116 -16.38 -9.07 3.18
CA LEU A 116 -16.22 -10.09 2.14
C LEU A 116 -15.04 -9.80 1.20
N ALA A 117 -14.79 -8.52 0.88
CA ALA A 117 -13.64 -8.14 0.06
C ALA A 117 -12.31 -8.48 0.77
N ILE A 118 -12.24 -8.31 2.08
CA ILE A 118 -11.06 -8.68 2.87
C ILE A 118 -10.94 -10.19 3.02
N GLU A 119 -12.01 -10.88 3.39
CA GLU A 119 -11.98 -12.34 3.56
C GLU A 119 -11.64 -13.07 2.27
N ASN A 120 -12.15 -12.64 1.12
CA ASN A 120 -11.88 -13.28 -0.15
C ASN A 120 -10.54 -12.83 -0.77
N GLY A 121 -10.17 -11.57 -0.59
CA GLY A 121 -9.02 -10.98 -1.29
C GLY A 121 -7.73 -10.95 -0.50
N ALA A 122 -7.80 -10.89 0.83
CA ALA A 122 -6.62 -10.77 1.70
C ALA A 122 -6.29 -12.03 2.49
N TRP A 123 -7.13 -13.05 2.43
CA TRP A 123 -6.94 -14.30 3.16
C TRP A 123 -5.62 -14.98 2.76
N GLY A 124 -4.82 -15.34 3.76
CA GLY A 124 -3.50 -15.95 3.52
C GLY A 124 -2.40 -14.96 3.08
N ALA A 125 -2.72 -13.68 2.88
CA ALA A 125 -1.74 -12.61 2.69
C ALA A 125 -1.51 -11.83 3.99
N TYR A 126 -2.60 -11.59 4.73
CA TYR A 126 -2.61 -10.81 5.98
C TYR A 126 -3.41 -11.52 7.07
N ASP A 127 -3.04 -11.24 8.32
CA ASP A 127 -3.93 -11.40 9.44
C ASP A 127 -4.75 -10.11 9.55
N SER A 128 -6.07 -10.21 9.40
CA SER A 128 -6.95 -9.05 9.28
C SER A 128 -7.84 -8.86 10.50
N GLU A 129 -7.97 -7.61 10.93
CA GLU A 129 -8.87 -7.19 11.99
C GLU A 129 -9.73 -6.02 11.46
N ILE A 130 -11.03 -6.03 11.76
CA ILE A 130 -11.97 -5.03 11.27
C ILE A 130 -12.80 -4.51 12.45
N TYR A 131 -12.80 -3.19 12.63
CA TYR A 131 -13.47 -2.53 13.73
C TYR A 131 -14.38 -1.43 13.23
N LEU A 132 -15.64 -1.42 13.66
CA LEU A 132 -16.46 -0.22 13.54
C LEU A 132 -15.90 0.85 14.46
N SER A 133 -15.74 2.05 13.94
CA SER A 133 -15.14 3.18 14.63
C SER A 133 -16.04 4.41 14.51
N TYR A 134 -15.76 5.42 15.30
CA TYR A 134 -16.36 6.74 15.18
C TYR A 134 -15.30 7.82 15.34
N ASP A 135 -15.55 8.99 14.76
CA ASP A 135 -14.65 10.13 14.88
C ASP A 135 -14.79 10.75 16.29
N TYR A 136 -13.71 10.65 17.06
CA TYR A 136 -13.64 11.24 18.40
C TYR A 136 -13.04 12.66 18.38
N LYS A 137 -12.53 13.13 17.25
CA LYS A 137 -11.82 14.41 17.18
C LYS A 137 -12.71 15.58 17.56
N SER A 138 -13.92 15.64 17.04
CA SER A 138 -14.89 16.70 17.34
C SER A 138 -15.24 16.74 18.83
N ILE A 139 -15.40 15.58 19.46
CA ILE A 139 -15.67 15.45 20.90
C ILE A 139 -14.46 15.97 21.69
N PHE A 140 -13.25 15.61 21.28
CA PHE A 140 -12.02 16.07 21.93
C PHE A 140 -11.84 17.57 21.82
N GLU A 141 -12.13 18.16 20.65
CA GLU A 141 -12.07 19.60 20.42
C GLU A 141 -13.06 20.36 21.33
N GLU A 142 -14.28 19.86 21.48
CA GLU A 142 -15.28 20.43 22.40
C GLU A 142 -14.80 20.39 23.87
N TYR A 143 -14.22 19.28 24.31
CA TYR A 143 -13.65 19.21 25.67
C TYR A 143 -12.47 20.16 25.87
N THR A 144 -11.64 20.35 24.86
CA THR A 144 -10.49 21.26 24.93
C THR A 144 -10.95 22.71 25.04
N ALA A 145 -11.92 23.12 24.22
CA ALA A 145 -12.48 24.46 24.27
C ALA A 145 -13.09 24.77 25.65
N LYS A 146 -13.91 23.88 26.19
CA LYS A 146 -14.49 24.04 27.55
C LYS A 146 -13.41 24.17 28.65
N ARG A 147 -12.29 23.46 28.49
CA ARG A 147 -11.18 23.56 29.44
C ARG A 147 -10.45 24.91 29.37
N GLU A 148 -10.31 25.46 28.19
CA GLU A 148 -9.69 26.77 27.97
C GLU A 148 -10.57 27.87 28.54
N GLU A 149 -11.87 27.89 28.26
CA GLU A 149 -12.85 28.82 28.86
C GLU A 149 -12.79 28.78 30.39
N ALA A 150 -12.81 27.60 30.99
CA ALA A 150 -12.75 27.44 32.44
C ALA A 150 -11.39 27.85 33.07
N ARG A 151 -10.33 28.02 32.29
CA ARG A 151 -9.04 28.57 32.75
C ARG A 151 -9.04 30.09 32.72
N GLU A 152 -9.65 30.68 31.67
CA GLU A 152 -9.77 32.12 31.54
C GLU A 152 -10.63 32.75 32.66
N ASP A 153 -11.74 32.07 33.01
CA ASP A 153 -12.63 32.51 34.09
C ASP A 153 -12.00 32.47 35.51
N ARG A 154 -10.84 31.79 35.64
CA ARG A 154 -10.13 31.66 36.94
C ARG A 154 -8.98 32.65 37.10
N ASN A 155 -8.63 33.38 36.10
CA ASN A 155 -7.57 34.40 36.12
C ASN A 155 -8.13 35.82 36.18
#